data_6d9629ffc2c6e0f5696d53ecca74fea0
#
_entry.id   6d9629ffc2c6e0f5696d53ecca74fea0
#
_cell.length_a   1.000
_cell.length_b   1.000
_cell.length_c   1.000
_cell.angle_alpha   90.00
_cell.angle_beta   90.00
_cell.angle_gamma   90.00
#
_symmetry.space_group_name_H-M   'P 1'
#
loop_
_entity.id
_entity.type
_entity.pdbx_description
1 polymer ?
#
loop_
_entity_poly.entity_id
_entity_poly.type
_entity_poly.pdbx_seq_one_letter_code
_entity_poly.pdbx_strand_id
1 'polypeptide(L)'
;MYNEGGIYSDFDILWVKSVDNFRYMNVELVASNDLTSYCPQFPNNIQIGAFLAPPKSRFVRKWLDGYREKYHLFPGDYVAVSMCEPYKLYEKDPSKVMIDNRLQMIYFNGWSAFIPRF
;
A
#
# COMPACT_ATOMS: atom_id res chain seq x y z
N MET A 1 9.43 -4.87 8.06
CA MET A 1 8.99 -3.51 7.69
C MET A 1 8.93 -2.55 8.88
N TYR A 2 8.15 -2.79 9.94
CA TYR A 2 8.07 -1.82 11.06
C TYR A 2 9.42 -1.54 11.74
N ASN A 3 10.22 -2.55 12.03
CA ASN A 3 11.47 -2.37 12.77
C ASN A 3 12.54 -1.62 11.97
N GLU A 4 12.77 -2.03 10.73
CA GLU A 4 13.89 -1.60 9.90
C GLU A 4 13.50 -0.57 8.84
N GLY A 5 12.19 -0.42 8.57
CA GLY A 5 11.73 0.32 7.41
C GLY A 5 12.09 -0.37 6.11
N GLY A 6 12.13 0.39 5.03
CA GLY A 6 12.57 -0.07 3.73
C GLY A 6 11.45 -0.18 2.71
N ILE A 7 11.63 -1.06 1.76
CA ILE A 7 10.71 -1.30 0.64
C ILE A 7 10.12 -2.70 0.80
N TYR A 8 8.79 -2.77 0.80
CA TYR A 8 8.09 -4.02 0.59
C TYR A 8 7.77 -4.17 -0.90
N SER A 9 7.91 -5.35 -1.43
CA SER A 9 7.52 -5.70 -2.80
C SER A 9 7.06 -7.13 -2.87
N ASP A 10 5.92 -7.36 -3.49
CA ASP A 10 5.52 -8.70 -3.91
C ASP A 10 6.50 -9.22 -4.97
N PHE A 11 6.62 -10.53 -5.08
CA PHE A 11 7.60 -11.14 -5.99
C PHE A 11 7.18 -11.07 -7.48
N ASP A 12 5.94 -10.76 -7.76
CA ASP A 12 5.39 -10.56 -9.11
C ASP A 12 5.47 -9.10 -9.58
N ILE A 13 6.17 -8.24 -8.84
CA ILE A 13 6.43 -6.85 -9.19
C ILE A 13 7.78 -6.70 -9.86
N LEU A 14 7.78 -6.12 -11.06
CA LEU A 14 8.99 -5.77 -11.78
C LEU A 14 9.34 -4.29 -11.53
N TRP A 15 10.47 -4.05 -10.92
CA TRP A 15 11.00 -2.72 -10.71
C TRP A 15 11.73 -2.22 -11.97
N VAL A 16 11.22 -1.16 -12.57
CA VAL A 16 11.73 -0.60 -13.83
C VAL A 16 12.45 0.74 -13.67
N LYS A 17 12.32 1.35 -12.49
CA LYS A 17 13.00 2.60 -12.13
C LYS A 17 13.40 2.60 -10.67
N SER A 18 14.39 3.45 -10.34
CA SER A 18 14.79 3.70 -8.96
C SER A 18 13.66 4.34 -8.16
N VAL A 19 13.57 3.98 -6.89
CA VAL A 19 12.67 4.58 -5.89
C VAL A 19 13.36 5.66 -5.06
N ASP A 20 14.57 6.08 -5.44
CA ASP A 20 15.36 7.04 -4.65
C ASP A 20 14.62 8.36 -4.40
N ASN A 21 13.78 8.80 -5.31
CA ASN A 21 12.95 9.99 -5.12
C ASN A 21 12.01 9.92 -3.90
N PHE A 22 11.67 8.72 -3.46
CA PHE A 22 10.78 8.51 -2.32
C PHE A 22 11.51 8.33 -0.98
N ARG A 23 12.82 8.04 -1.01
CA ARG A 23 13.59 7.69 0.20
C ARG A 23 13.73 8.83 1.20
N TYR A 24 13.65 10.07 0.74
CA TYR A 24 13.88 11.26 1.56
C TYR A 24 12.60 12.01 1.89
N MET A 25 11.44 11.42 1.62
CA MET A 25 10.17 12.03 1.96
C MET A 25 9.86 11.90 3.44
N ASN A 26 9.46 13.01 4.05
CA ASN A 26 9.11 13.04 5.47
C ASN A 26 7.66 12.56 5.68
N VAL A 27 7.41 11.30 5.35
CA VAL A 27 6.10 10.65 5.50
C VAL A 27 6.25 9.29 6.20
N GLU A 28 5.16 8.78 6.68
CA GLU A 28 5.08 7.50 7.39
C GLU A 28 4.90 6.30 6.45
N LEU A 29 4.40 6.56 5.23
CA LEU A 29 4.21 5.58 4.17
C LEU A 29 4.24 6.26 2.80
N VAL A 30 4.85 5.59 1.82
CA VAL A 30 4.66 5.86 0.39
C VAL A 30 4.02 4.63 -0.23
N ALA A 31 2.88 4.82 -0.87
CA ALA A 31 2.12 3.74 -1.51
C ALA A 31 1.41 4.25 -2.76
N SER A 32 0.74 3.39 -3.49
CA SER A 32 -0.18 3.75 -4.57
C SER A 32 -1.62 3.39 -4.23
N ASN A 33 -2.57 4.03 -4.89
CA ASN A 33 -3.95 3.60 -4.86
C ASN A 33 -4.15 2.39 -5.77
N ASP A 34 -5.03 1.51 -5.35
CA ASP A 34 -5.64 0.56 -6.25
C ASP A 34 -6.80 1.22 -7.00
N LEU A 35 -6.82 1.08 -8.31
CA LEU A 35 -7.89 1.62 -9.16
C LEU A 35 -9.19 0.82 -9.02
N THR A 36 -9.12 -0.38 -8.47
CA THR A 36 -10.28 -1.23 -8.23
C THR A 36 -10.69 -1.10 -6.78
N SER A 37 -11.86 -0.55 -6.51
CA SER A 37 -12.37 -0.47 -5.15
C SER A 37 -12.87 -1.82 -4.66
N TYR A 38 -12.07 -2.47 -3.83
CA TYR A 38 -12.48 -3.67 -3.09
C TYR A 38 -13.17 -3.36 -1.76
N CYS A 39 -13.19 -2.08 -1.37
CA CYS A 39 -13.73 -1.62 -0.10
C CYS A 39 -14.98 -0.80 -0.37
N PRO A 40 -16.20 -1.36 -0.24
CA PRO A 40 -17.44 -0.69 -0.65
C PRO A 40 -17.68 0.67 0.01
N GLN A 41 -17.14 0.87 1.22
CA GLN A 41 -17.29 2.11 1.99
C GLN A 41 -16.27 3.20 1.60
N PHE A 42 -15.29 2.91 0.76
CA PHE A 42 -14.25 3.85 0.36
C PHE A 42 -14.18 3.99 -1.16
N PRO A 43 -13.84 5.19 -1.66
CA PRO A 43 -13.69 5.42 -3.11
C PRO A 43 -12.48 4.69 -3.71
N ASN A 44 -11.48 4.41 -2.89
CA ASN A 44 -10.23 3.75 -3.27
C ASN A 44 -9.73 2.86 -2.13
N ASN A 45 -8.66 2.15 -2.38
CA ASN A 45 -7.89 1.44 -1.36
C ASN A 45 -6.40 1.54 -1.65
N ILE A 46 -5.58 1.36 -0.62
CA ILE A 46 -4.13 1.36 -0.78
C ILE A 46 -3.70 0.05 -1.40
N GLN A 47 -2.89 0.15 -2.46
CA GLN A 47 -2.27 -0.99 -3.09
C GLN A 47 -1.14 -1.51 -2.20
N ILE A 48 -1.17 -2.80 -1.90
CA ILE A 48 -0.25 -3.42 -0.95
C ILE A 48 0.90 -4.21 -1.58
N GLY A 49 0.91 -4.34 -2.90
CA GLY A 49 1.96 -5.08 -3.61
C GLY A 49 3.33 -4.41 -3.54
N ALA A 50 3.38 -3.08 -3.43
CA ALA A 50 4.62 -2.34 -3.20
C ALA A 50 4.38 -1.09 -2.36
N PHE A 51 5.20 -0.89 -1.35
CA PHE A 51 5.19 0.32 -0.54
C PHE A 51 6.52 0.54 0.18
N LEU A 52 6.76 1.78 0.59
CA LEU A 52 7.94 2.18 1.35
C LEU A 52 7.50 2.76 2.69
N ALA A 53 8.28 2.51 3.74
CA ALA A 53 8.06 3.11 5.04
C ALA A 53 9.39 3.33 5.76
N PRO A 54 9.52 4.40 6.56
CA PRO A 54 10.67 4.58 7.43
C PRO A 54 10.66 3.57 8.58
N PRO A 55 11.80 3.32 9.23
CA PRO A 55 11.82 2.51 10.43
C PRO A 55 10.92 3.13 11.51
N LYS A 56 10.24 2.27 12.28
CA LYS A 56 9.32 2.68 13.35
C LYS A 56 8.15 3.56 12.90
N SER A 57 7.74 3.46 11.64
CA SER A 57 6.56 4.14 11.10
C SER A 57 5.34 3.90 11.99
N ARG A 58 4.74 4.98 12.48
CA ARG A 58 3.50 4.90 13.27
C ARG A 58 2.32 4.43 12.44
N PHE A 59 2.32 4.74 11.16
CA PHE A 59 1.30 4.23 10.23
C PHE A 59 1.38 2.71 10.11
N VAL A 60 2.56 2.18 9.84
CA VAL A 60 2.80 0.73 9.74
C VAL A 60 2.46 0.03 11.07
N ARG A 61 2.77 0.67 12.21
CA ARG A 61 2.41 0.14 13.53
C ARG A 61 0.90 0.01 13.71
N LYS A 62 0.16 1.09 13.41
CA LYS A 62 -1.30 1.08 13.52
C LYS A 62 -1.94 0.07 12.57
N TRP A 63 -1.40 -0.06 11.37
CA TRP A 63 -1.87 -1.07 10.41
C TRP A 63 -1.65 -2.49 10.94
N LEU A 64 -0.47 -2.77 11.46
CA LEU A 64 -0.15 -4.07 12.08
C LEU A 64 -1.05 -4.37 13.28
N ASP A 65 -1.30 -3.41 14.14
CA ASP A 65 -2.18 -3.56 15.29
C ASP A 65 -3.62 -3.82 14.84
N GLY A 66 -4.12 -3.05 13.87
CA GLY A 66 -5.43 -3.29 13.25
C GLY A 66 -5.55 -4.66 12.59
N TYR A 67 -4.47 -5.14 11.98
CA TYR A 67 -4.42 -6.49 11.41
C TYR A 67 -4.59 -7.56 12.49
N ARG A 68 -3.87 -7.44 13.61
CA ARG A 68 -3.95 -8.38 14.74
C ARG A 68 -5.33 -8.40 15.39
N GLU A 69 -5.92 -7.22 15.58
CA GLU A 69 -7.24 -7.10 16.23
C GLU A 69 -8.38 -7.62 15.35
N LYS A 70 -8.31 -7.39 14.04
CA LYS A 70 -9.43 -7.63 13.12
C LYS A 70 -9.36 -8.95 12.37
N TYR A 71 -8.20 -9.56 12.27
CA TYR A 71 -8.05 -10.83 11.56
C TYR A 71 -8.97 -11.93 12.12
N HIS A 72 -9.20 -11.93 13.43
CA HIS A 72 -10.11 -12.88 14.08
C HIS A 72 -11.59 -12.58 13.81
N LEU A 73 -11.93 -11.33 13.56
CA LEU A 73 -13.31 -10.89 13.28
C LEU A 73 -13.73 -11.22 11.85
N PHE A 74 -12.76 -11.27 10.93
CA PHE A 74 -12.95 -11.50 9.51
C PHE A 74 -12.03 -12.62 9.00
N PRO A 75 -12.18 -13.86 9.53
CA PRO A 75 -11.32 -14.97 9.10
C PRO A 75 -11.47 -15.19 7.60
N GLY A 76 -10.36 -15.12 6.87
CA GLY A 76 -10.34 -15.26 5.42
C GLY A 76 -10.68 -14.00 4.62
N ASP A 77 -11.05 -12.89 5.27
CA ASP A 77 -11.22 -11.61 4.58
C ASP A 77 -9.92 -10.84 4.53
N TYR A 78 -9.06 -11.24 3.64
CA TYR A 78 -7.78 -10.61 3.37
C TYR A 78 -7.93 -9.13 2.97
N VAL A 79 -8.93 -8.81 2.16
CA VAL A 79 -9.16 -7.45 1.65
C VAL A 79 -9.47 -6.48 2.79
N ALA A 80 -10.34 -6.86 3.72
CA ALA A 80 -10.75 -6.00 4.82
C ALA A 80 -9.56 -5.55 5.69
N VAL A 81 -8.66 -6.46 6.03
CA VAL A 81 -7.52 -6.15 6.91
C VAL A 81 -6.29 -5.61 6.17
N SER A 82 -6.09 -6.01 4.93
CA SER A 82 -4.89 -5.66 4.18
C SER A 82 -5.04 -4.41 3.33
N MET A 83 -6.19 -4.16 2.76
CA MET A 83 -6.43 -3.06 1.82
C MET A 83 -7.36 -1.99 2.37
N CYS A 84 -8.46 -2.37 3.04
CA CYS A 84 -9.42 -1.41 3.56
C CYS A 84 -8.93 -0.73 4.83
N GLU A 85 -8.29 -1.45 5.73
CA GLU A 85 -7.78 -0.88 6.98
C GLU A 85 -6.70 0.19 6.77
N PRO A 86 -5.68 0.00 5.92
CA PRO A 86 -4.72 1.07 5.67
C PRO A 86 -5.34 2.29 4.99
N TYR A 87 -6.33 2.12 4.12
CA TYR A 87 -7.03 3.27 3.55
C TYR A 87 -7.83 4.05 4.59
N LYS A 88 -8.48 3.38 5.50
CA LYS A 88 -9.16 4.00 6.65
C LYS A 88 -8.20 4.79 7.56
N LEU A 89 -7.00 4.27 7.76
CA LEU A 89 -5.95 4.98 8.49
C LEU A 89 -5.45 6.21 7.72
N TYR A 90 -5.32 6.10 6.40
CA TYR A 90 -4.98 7.21 5.52
C TYR A 90 -6.00 8.34 5.61
N GLU A 91 -7.30 8.05 5.56
CA GLU A 91 -8.34 9.08 5.65
C GLU A 91 -8.31 9.86 6.98
N LYS A 92 -7.86 9.21 8.06
CA LYS A 92 -7.73 9.88 9.37
C LYS A 92 -6.62 10.91 9.42
N ASP A 93 -5.52 10.69 8.71
CA ASP A 93 -4.37 11.60 8.63
C ASP A 93 -3.66 11.47 7.28
N PRO A 94 -4.23 12.08 6.21
CA PRO A 94 -3.65 11.99 4.88
C PRO A 94 -2.26 12.62 4.77
N SER A 95 -1.93 13.56 5.65
CA SER A 95 -0.63 14.27 5.64
C SER A 95 0.56 13.36 5.93
N LYS A 96 0.32 12.18 6.49
CA LYS A 96 1.37 11.21 6.86
C LYS A 96 1.67 10.17 5.79
N VAL A 97 0.87 10.14 4.75
CA VAL A 97 1.00 9.15 3.68
C VAL A 97 1.11 9.84 2.34
N MET A 98 2.11 9.49 1.57
CA MET A 98 2.20 9.89 0.18
C MET A 98 1.59 8.81 -0.71
N ILE A 99 0.56 9.18 -1.44
CA ILE A 99 0.01 8.34 -2.51
C ILE A 99 0.59 8.80 -3.84
N ASP A 100 1.35 7.93 -4.48
CA ASP A 100 1.92 8.17 -5.80
C ASP A 100 1.70 6.95 -6.71
N ASN A 101 0.79 7.09 -7.66
CA ASN A 101 0.42 6.01 -8.56
C ASN A 101 1.52 5.62 -9.56
N ARG A 102 2.64 6.36 -9.60
CA ARG A 102 3.83 5.97 -10.35
C ARG A 102 4.63 4.87 -9.64
N LEU A 103 4.43 4.67 -8.33
CA LEU A 103 5.11 3.63 -7.58
C LEU A 103 4.73 2.24 -8.06
N GLN A 104 3.45 2.02 -8.29
CA GLN A 104 2.93 0.75 -8.78
C GLN A 104 1.73 0.97 -9.69
N MET A 105 1.70 0.25 -10.81
CA MET A 105 0.57 0.21 -11.73
C MET A 105 0.07 -1.23 -11.83
N ILE A 106 -1.24 -1.40 -11.70
CA ILE A 106 -1.88 -2.70 -11.82
C ILE A 106 -2.65 -2.77 -13.13
N TYR A 107 -2.51 -3.90 -13.80
CA TYR A 107 -3.20 -4.19 -15.04
C TYR A 107 -4.09 -5.40 -14.88
N PHE A 108 -5.39 -5.19 -15.00
CA PHE A 108 -6.42 -6.23 -14.89
C PHE A 108 -6.88 -6.80 -16.21
N ASN A 109 -6.28 -6.47 -17.31
CA ASN A 109 -6.69 -7.03 -18.58
C ASN A 109 -5.89 -8.27 -18.89
N GLY A 110 -6.32 -9.40 -18.31
CA GLY A 110 -5.93 -10.71 -18.80
C GLY A 110 -4.55 -10.76 -19.49
N TRP A 111 -4.01 -11.75 -19.87
CA TRP A 111 -2.66 -11.99 -20.39
C TRP A 111 -2.13 -11.09 -21.54
N SER A 112 -2.74 -9.94 -21.81
CA SER A 112 -2.16 -8.95 -22.71
C SER A 112 -1.00 -8.27 -22.00
N ALA A 113 0.22 -8.59 -22.43
CA ALA A 113 1.42 -7.93 -21.97
C ALA A 113 1.26 -6.41 -22.11
N PHE A 114 1.14 -5.71 -21.00
CA PHE A 114 1.16 -4.27 -21.01
C PHE A 114 2.60 -3.80 -20.86
N ILE A 115 3.06 -3.07 -21.86
CA ILE A 115 4.32 -2.35 -21.78
C ILE A 115 3.96 -0.93 -21.33
N PRO A 116 4.33 -0.51 -20.11
CA PRO A 116 4.11 0.86 -19.70
C PRO A 116 4.79 1.81 -20.68
N ARG A 117 4.05 2.71 -21.25
CA ARG A 117 4.65 3.82 -21.99
C ARG A 117 5.17 4.83 -20.98
N PHE A 118 6.44 4.86 -20.84
CA PHE A 118 7.14 5.86 -20.04
C PHE A 118 7.47 7.08 -20.87
#